data_cca82565af071976f317ff8f2c401bdd
#
_entry.id   cca82565af071976f317ff8f2c401bdd
#
_cell.length_a   1.000
_cell.length_b   1.000
_cell.length_c   1.000
_cell.angle_alpha   90.00
_cell.angle_beta   90.00
_cell.angle_gamma   90.00
#
_symmetry.space_group_name_H-M   'P 1'
#
loop_
_entity.id
_entity.type
_entity.pdbx_description
1 polymer ?
#
loop_
_entity_poly.entity_id
_entity_poly.type
_entity_poly.pdbx_seq_one_letter_code
_entity_poly.pdbx_strand_id
1 'polypeptide(L)'
;MAKKKPTKTEELLRNSDKSLPLLDVQDLTVEFVTRRGIVRAVQHINISVAKGESLAIVGESGSGKSVTSYAVMRILDRAGRITDGTVMFSGIDLRAMPENEMRDLRGREMSMIFQSPRLALNPIRKIGRQIEDVLLQHAQVDSGLVSEKAIEMLEHVRIARPRERYHAYPFELSGGMCQRVVIALALACKPQLLIADEPTTGLDVTTQKAVMDLTVDLTRERGMSMILITHDLGLAAAYCDRIVVMEKGHVVETAQAERIFKAPSHRYTRKLMRATPRPGVTLRDLLPEEEAKSARPIGHTDSHAAKPLLVVEKLVKEYPRNDARGTLTKLFGPRPAVEPENFRAVDGISFTVGRGESVGLVGESGCGKSTTSMMVMRLIDKTAGTIMFDGEDIGEIPARKFATLPLRKRIQMVFQDPTDSLNPRFTAARAIADPILRLGNGERAFVRERCEELARQVGLPVELLDRFPHQLSGGQKARVSIARAIALKPDLIILDEPTAALDVSVQAVVLNLLQDLKDSLGMSYLFVSHDLNVVRLLCDRVIVMQTGQIVEQGPTDQVLVAPQAAYTRDLLTAIPHPPL
;
A
#
# COMPACT_ATOMS: atom_id res chain seq x y z
N MET A 1 -46.37 3.81 -15.23
CA MET A 1 -44.93 3.62 -15.46
C MET A 1 -44.73 2.40 -16.33
N ALA A 2 -44.29 2.56 -17.57
CA ALA A 2 -44.02 1.42 -18.47
C ALA A 2 -42.74 0.71 -17.98
N LYS A 3 -42.86 -0.52 -17.50
CA LYS A 3 -41.68 -1.38 -17.25
C LYS A 3 -40.92 -1.51 -18.58
N LYS A 4 -39.68 -0.99 -18.60
CA LYS A 4 -38.78 -1.18 -19.75
C LYS A 4 -38.68 -2.70 -19.99
N LYS A 5 -38.90 -3.15 -21.25
CA LYS A 5 -38.73 -4.57 -21.59
C LYS A 5 -37.31 -5.00 -21.21
N PRO A 6 -37.15 -6.20 -20.64
CA PRO A 6 -35.81 -6.71 -20.35
C PRO A 6 -34.96 -6.68 -21.61
N THR A 7 -33.67 -6.33 -21.45
CA THR A 7 -32.74 -6.38 -22.58
C THR A 7 -32.51 -7.84 -22.99
N LYS A 8 -32.13 -8.08 -24.23
CA LYS A 8 -31.80 -9.43 -24.74
C LYS A 8 -30.78 -10.15 -23.84
N THR A 9 -29.84 -9.38 -23.31
CA THR A 9 -28.82 -9.84 -22.36
C THR A 9 -29.43 -10.27 -21.02
N GLU A 10 -30.45 -9.57 -20.51
CA GLU A 10 -31.17 -9.97 -19.27
C GLU A 10 -31.93 -11.28 -19.46
N GLU A 11 -32.54 -11.50 -20.62
CA GLU A 11 -33.22 -12.75 -20.92
C GLU A 11 -32.23 -13.92 -21.02
N LEU A 12 -31.06 -13.70 -21.64
CA LEU A 12 -29.99 -14.69 -21.74
C LEU A 12 -29.43 -15.06 -20.36
N LEU A 13 -29.18 -14.08 -19.49
CA LEU A 13 -28.68 -14.31 -18.13
C LEU A 13 -29.70 -15.04 -17.24
N ARG A 14 -31.00 -14.76 -17.39
CA ARG A 14 -32.08 -15.47 -16.67
C ARG A 14 -32.21 -16.94 -17.10
N ASN A 15 -31.93 -17.21 -18.35
CA ASN A 15 -32.05 -18.56 -18.95
C ASN A 15 -30.73 -19.34 -18.91
N SER A 16 -29.63 -18.76 -18.33
CA SER A 16 -28.36 -19.46 -18.24
C SER A 16 -28.47 -20.71 -17.35
N ASP A 17 -27.85 -21.78 -17.79
CA ASP A 17 -27.80 -23.06 -17.03
C ASP A 17 -27.11 -22.81 -15.68
N LYS A 18 -27.81 -23.19 -14.60
CA LYS A 18 -27.33 -23.02 -13.23
C LYS A 18 -26.11 -23.89 -12.91
N SER A 19 -25.84 -24.90 -13.73
CA SER A 19 -24.67 -25.79 -13.58
C SER A 19 -23.36 -25.14 -14.09
N LEU A 20 -23.44 -24.10 -14.91
CA LEU A 20 -22.26 -23.42 -15.46
C LEU A 20 -21.61 -22.48 -14.42
N PRO A 21 -20.26 -22.35 -14.44
CA PRO A 21 -19.58 -21.35 -13.64
C PRO A 21 -20.08 -19.94 -14.00
N LEU A 22 -20.01 -19.00 -13.05
CA LEU A 22 -20.38 -17.62 -13.30
C LEU A 22 -19.42 -16.95 -14.30
N LEU A 23 -18.13 -17.18 -14.12
CA LEU A 23 -17.06 -16.75 -15.03
C LEU A 23 -16.23 -17.97 -15.41
N ASP A 24 -15.98 -18.14 -16.70
CA ASP A 24 -15.08 -19.17 -17.24
C ASP A 24 -14.14 -18.55 -18.28
N VAL A 25 -12.88 -18.51 -17.95
CA VAL A 25 -11.78 -18.00 -18.79
C VAL A 25 -10.96 -19.20 -19.23
N GLN A 26 -10.87 -19.44 -20.53
CA GLN A 26 -10.12 -20.56 -21.09
C GLN A 26 -9.09 -20.08 -22.10
N ASP A 27 -7.85 -20.54 -21.94
CA ASP A 27 -6.72 -20.32 -22.83
C ASP A 27 -6.45 -18.82 -23.14
N LEU A 28 -6.74 -17.94 -22.18
CA LEU A 28 -6.67 -16.49 -22.38
C LEU A 28 -5.23 -16.04 -22.56
N THR A 29 -4.98 -15.34 -23.68
CA THR A 29 -3.69 -14.68 -23.98
C THR A 29 -3.93 -13.21 -24.24
N VAL A 30 -3.13 -12.35 -23.55
CA VAL A 30 -3.18 -10.88 -23.70
C VAL A 30 -1.81 -10.35 -24.05
N GLU A 31 -1.73 -9.59 -25.15
CA GLU A 31 -0.51 -9.00 -25.65
C GLU A 31 -0.62 -7.46 -25.70
N PHE A 32 0.48 -6.79 -25.42
CA PHE A 32 0.65 -5.34 -25.57
C PHE A 32 1.66 -5.03 -26.67
N VAL A 33 1.25 -4.24 -27.66
CA VAL A 33 2.14 -3.75 -28.70
C VAL A 33 2.86 -2.51 -28.19
N THR A 34 4.17 -2.63 -27.93
CA THR A 34 5.00 -1.53 -27.45
C THR A 34 6.03 -1.11 -28.50
N ARG A 35 6.66 0.06 -28.33
CA ARG A 35 7.76 0.52 -29.19
C ARG A 35 8.97 -0.44 -29.20
N ARG A 36 9.10 -1.32 -28.20
CA ARG A 36 10.19 -2.27 -28.05
C ARG A 36 9.82 -3.69 -28.49
N GLY A 37 8.62 -3.89 -29.00
CA GLY A 37 8.10 -5.19 -29.39
C GLY A 37 6.82 -5.59 -28.66
N ILE A 38 6.39 -6.80 -28.86
CA ILE A 38 5.20 -7.38 -28.26
C ILE A 38 5.54 -7.91 -26.87
N VAL A 39 4.79 -7.49 -25.85
CA VAL A 39 4.87 -7.99 -24.49
C VAL A 39 3.66 -8.86 -24.21
N ARG A 40 3.86 -10.14 -23.92
CA ARG A 40 2.81 -11.08 -23.50
C ARG A 40 2.61 -10.95 -21.99
N ALA A 41 1.57 -10.22 -21.61
CA ALA A 41 1.26 -9.96 -20.20
C ALA A 41 0.51 -11.13 -19.55
N VAL A 42 -0.29 -11.88 -20.34
CA VAL A 42 -1.04 -13.07 -19.92
C VAL A 42 -0.87 -14.12 -21.01
N GLN A 43 -0.65 -15.38 -20.64
CA GLN A 43 -0.29 -16.46 -21.55
C GLN A 43 -1.03 -17.75 -21.18
N HIS A 44 -1.99 -18.16 -22.00
CA HIS A 44 -2.71 -19.44 -21.93
C HIS A 44 -3.27 -19.75 -20.53
N ILE A 45 -3.92 -18.76 -19.88
CA ILE A 45 -4.46 -18.95 -18.54
C ILE A 45 -5.88 -19.52 -18.56
N ASN A 46 -6.17 -20.34 -17.54
CA ASN A 46 -7.49 -20.89 -17.29
C ASN A 46 -7.91 -20.51 -15.87
N ILE A 47 -9.06 -19.82 -15.74
CA ILE A 47 -9.62 -19.38 -14.45
C ILE A 47 -11.14 -19.53 -14.52
N SER A 48 -11.71 -20.23 -13.54
CA SER A 48 -13.16 -20.34 -13.39
C SER A 48 -13.60 -19.80 -12.03
N VAL A 49 -14.78 -19.21 -11.95
CA VAL A 49 -15.40 -18.73 -10.70
C VAL A 49 -16.82 -19.28 -10.64
N ALA A 50 -17.13 -20.01 -9.59
CA ALA A 50 -18.47 -20.50 -9.34
C ALA A 50 -19.39 -19.37 -8.82
N LYS A 51 -20.71 -19.58 -8.88
CA LYS A 51 -21.69 -18.64 -8.30
C LYS A 51 -21.55 -18.61 -6.78
N GLY A 52 -21.37 -17.40 -6.21
CA GLY A 52 -21.18 -17.19 -4.77
C GLY A 52 -19.76 -17.48 -4.27
N GLU A 53 -18.82 -17.85 -5.15
CA GLU A 53 -17.42 -18.13 -4.79
C GLU A 53 -16.61 -16.85 -4.62
N SER A 54 -15.70 -16.84 -3.64
CA SER A 54 -14.64 -15.85 -3.49
C SER A 54 -13.31 -16.45 -3.95
N LEU A 55 -12.78 -15.96 -5.07
CA LEU A 55 -11.51 -16.39 -5.67
C LEU A 55 -10.44 -15.31 -5.46
N ALA A 56 -9.26 -15.67 -4.96
CA ALA A 56 -8.12 -14.77 -4.98
C ALA A 56 -7.22 -15.04 -6.20
N ILE A 57 -6.70 -13.97 -6.80
CA ILE A 57 -5.60 -14.03 -7.79
C ILE A 57 -4.40 -13.35 -7.16
N VAL A 58 -3.32 -14.12 -6.90
CA VAL A 58 -2.13 -13.65 -6.20
C VAL A 58 -0.87 -13.80 -7.04
N GLY A 59 0.17 -13.00 -6.76
CA GLY A 59 1.46 -13.03 -7.45
C GLY A 59 2.18 -11.69 -7.32
N GLU A 60 3.44 -11.63 -7.74
CA GLU A 60 4.23 -10.39 -7.75
C GLU A 60 3.72 -9.38 -8.79
N SER A 61 4.17 -8.13 -8.69
CA SER A 61 3.88 -7.09 -9.67
C SER A 61 4.34 -7.51 -11.08
N GLY A 62 3.52 -7.24 -12.09
CA GLY A 62 3.80 -7.68 -13.46
C GLY A 62 3.52 -9.16 -13.75
N SER A 63 2.93 -9.93 -12.81
CA SER A 63 2.53 -11.32 -13.07
C SER A 63 1.28 -11.48 -13.95
N GLY A 64 0.59 -10.37 -14.29
CA GLY A 64 -0.58 -10.39 -15.18
C GLY A 64 -1.94 -10.29 -14.48
N LYS A 65 -2.01 -10.18 -13.15
CA LYS A 65 -3.25 -10.18 -12.34
C LYS A 65 -4.26 -9.11 -12.80
N SER A 66 -3.89 -7.83 -12.74
CA SER A 66 -4.77 -6.72 -13.14
C SER A 66 -5.07 -6.76 -14.63
N VAL A 67 -4.13 -7.20 -15.47
CA VAL A 67 -4.37 -7.37 -16.91
C VAL A 67 -5.44 -8.42 -17.19
N THR A 68 -5.46 -9.52 -16.41
CA THR A 68 -6.49 -10.55 -16.50
C THR A 68 -7.88 -9.97 -16.20
N SER A 69 -8.02 -9.20 -15.13
CA SER A 69 -9.30 -8.56 -14.78
C SER A 69 -9.74 -7.52 -15.81
N TYR A 70 -8.80 -6.73 -16.33
CA TYR A 70 -9.09 -5.76 -17.39
C TYR A 70 -9.50 -6.43 -18.71
N ALA A 71 -8.93 -7.61 -19.00
CA ALA A 71 -9.35 -8.41 -20.14
C ALA A 71 -10.78 -8.94 -19.96
N VAL A 72 -11.13 -9.46 -18.78
CA VAL A 72 -12.49 -9.90 -18.43
C VAL A 72 -13.48 -8.74 -18.56
N MET A 73 -13.14 -7.57 -18.01
CA MET A 73 -13.97 -6.37 -18.09
C MET A 73 -13.92 -5.67 -19.47
N ARG A 74 -13.05 -6.11 -20.39
CA ARG A 74 -12.80 -5.48 -21.69
C ARG A 74 -12.47 -3.98 -21.60
N ILE A 75 -11.62 -3.63 -20.61
CA ILE A 75 -11.12 -2.27 -20.38
C ILE A 75 -9.59 -2.18 -20.54
N LEU A 76 -9.00 -3.06 -21.33
CA LEU A 76 -7.58 -3.00 -21.67
C LEU A 76 -7.22 -1.65 -22.30
N ASP A 77 -6.00 -1.18 -22.04
CA ASP A 77 -5.42 -0.03 -22.76
C ASP A 77 -5.42 -0.28 -24.27
N ARG A 78 -5.40 0.80 -25.07
CA ARG A 78 -5.41 0.74 -26.54
C ARG A 78 -4.29 -0.12 -27.14
N ALA A 79 -3.16 -0.24 -26.43
CA ALA A 79 -2.05 -1.09 -26.84
C ALA A 79 -2.27 -2.58 -26.54
N GLY A 80 -3.24 -2.90 -25.66
CA GLY A 80 -3.53 -4.26 -25.19
C GLY A 80 -4.58 -4.95 -26.07
N ARG A 81 -4.37 -6.22 -26.38
CA ARG A 81 -5.29 -7.05 -27.18
C ARG A 81 -5.40 -8.46 -26.59
N ILE A 82 -6.62 -8.99 -26.55
CA ILE A 82 -6.84 -10.42 -26.33
C ILE A 82 -6.58 -11.11 -27.68
N THR A 83 -5.49 -11.87 -27.75
CA THR A 83 -5.10 -12.56 -29.00
C THR A 83 -5.68 -13.96 -29.09
N ASP A 84 -5.84 -14.64 -27.96
CA ASP A 84 -6.36 -16.01 -27.92
C ASP A 84 -7.25 -16.26 -26.70
N GLY A 85 -7.98 -17.38 -26.69
CA GLY A 85 -8.84 -17.86 -25.62
C GLY A 85 -10.26 -17.33 -25.63
N THR A 86 -11.05 -17.70 -24.65
CA THR A 86 -12.46 -17.31 -24.47
C THR A 86 -12.69 -16.75 -23.08
N VAL A 87 -13.67 -15.84 -22.95
CA VAL A 87 -14.13 -15.29 -21.68
C VAL A 87 -15.65 -15.41 -21.63
N MET A 88 -16.15 -16.40 -20.90
CA MET A 88 -17.57 -16.68 -20.77
C MET A 88 -18.09 -16.17 -19.44
N PHE A 89 -19.16 -15.38 -19.46
CA PHE A 89 -19.88 -14.91 -18.26
C PHE A 89 -21.30 -15.45 -18.27
N SER A 90 -21.64 -16.30 -17.32
CA SER A 90 -22.92 -17.03 -17.28
C SER A 90 -23.30 -17.69 -18.63
N GLY A 91 -22.30 -18.25 -19.34
CA GLY A 91 -22.50 -18.87 -20.65
C GLY A 91 -22.52 -17.90 -21.85
N ILE A 92 -22.30 -16.60 -21.65
CA ILE A 92 -22.25 -15.58 -22.70
C ILE A 92 -20.80 -15.25 -23.02
N ASP A 93 -20.39 -15.30 -24.30
CA ASP A 93 -19.04 -14.92 -24.72
C ASP A 93 -18.88 -13.39 -24.71
N LEU A 94 -18.10 -12.91 -23.73
CA LEU A 94 -17.82 -11.47 -23.59
C LEU A 94 -16.95 -10.92 -24.73
N ARG A 95 -16.12 -11.74 -25.39
CA ARG A 95 -15.27 -11.30 -26.50
C ARG A 95 -16.07 -10.99 -27.75
N ALA A 96 -17.08 -11.82 -28.04
CA ALA A 96 -17.95 -11.67 -29.22
C ALA A 96 -19.04 -10.61 -29.02
N MET A 97 -19.29 -10.17 -27.77
CA MET A 97 -20.36 -9.24 -27.43
C MET A 97 -20.14 -7.84 -28.00
N PRO A 98 -21.16 -7.18 -28.60
CA PRO A 98 -21.08 -5.78 -29.00
C PRO A 98 -20.81 -4.83 -27.81
N GLU A 99 -20.13 -3.71 -28.05
CA GLU A 99 -19.72 -2.79 -26.97
C GLU A 99 -20.91 -2.13 -26.24
N ASN A 100 -22.01 -1.88 -26.91
CA ASN A 100 -23.23 -1.38 -26.28
C ASN A 100 -23.81 -2.35 -25.25
N GLU A 101 -23.82 -3.65 -25.55
CA GLU A 101 -24.26 -4.69 -24.62
C GLU A 101 -23.25 -4.89 -23.48
N MET A 102 -21.96 -4.87 -23.79
CA MET A 102 -20.89 -4.95 -22.79
C MET A 102 -20.94 -3.77 -21.80
N ARG A 103 -21.25 -2.56 -22.28
CA ARG A 103 -21.44 -1.38 -21.44
C ARG A 103 -22.61 -1.54 -20.47
N ASP A 104 -23.68 -2.22 -20.88
CA ASP A 104 -24.83 -2.49 -20.03
C ASP A 104 -24.53 -3.57 -18.96
N LEU A 105 -23.60 -4.51 -19.26
CA LEU A 105 -23.12 -5.49 -18.26
C LEU A 105 -22.20 -4.84 -17.21
N ARG A 106 -21.32 -3.93 -17.66
CA ARG A 106 -20.42 -3.22 -16.73
C ARG A 106 -21.23 -2.32 -15.80
N GLY A 107 -20.95 -2.42 -14.51
CA GLY A 107 -21.62 -1.69 -13.43
C GLY A 107 -22.93 -2.32 -12.98
N ARG A 108 -23.60 -3.11 -13.82
CA ARG A 108 -24.86 -3.76 -13.49
C ARG A 108 -24.69 -5.23 -13.06
N GLU A 109 -24.06 -6.05 -13.90
CA GLU A 109 -23.87 -7.48 -13.64
C GLU A 109 -22.45 -7.80 -13.19
N MET A 110 -21.48 -7.02 -13.68
CA MET A 110 -20.08 -7.11 -13.33
C MET A 110 -19.59 -5.73 -12.90
N SER A 111 -18.92 -5.65 -11.76
CA SER A 111 -18.37 -4.40 -11.26
C SER A 111 -16.94 -4.56 -10.79
N MET A 112 -16.21 -3.43 -10.70
CA MET A 112 -14.80 -3.44 -10.36
C MET A 112 -14.45 -2.34 -9.36
N ILE A 113 -13.65 -2.70 -8.36
CA ILE A 113 -12.93 -1.79 -7.47
C ILE A 113 -11.51 -1.69 -7.98
N PHE A 114 -11.06 -0.48 -8.33
CA PHE A 114 -9.72 -0.21 -8.86
C PHE A 114 -8.70 0.01 -7.73
N GLN A 115 -7.45 -0.26 -8.02
CA GLN A 115 -6.31 -0.20 -7.09
C GLN A 115 -6.18 1.14 -6.34
N SER A 116 -6.47 2.26 -6.98
CA SER A 116 -6.38 3.59 -6.37
C SER A 116 -7.75 4.25 -6.23
N PRO A 117 -8.30 4.37 -5.01
CA PRO A 117 -9.63 4.95 -4.81
C PRO A 117 -9.71 6.42 -5.20
N ARG A 118 -8.62 7.17 -5.02
CA ARG A 118 -8.58 8.59 -5.40
C ARG A 118 -8.57 8.81 -6.91
N LEU A 119 -7.97 7.91 -7.67
CA LEU A 119 -7.97 7.97 -9.14
C LEU A 119 -9.29 7.46 -9.73
N ALA A 120 -9.98 6.56 -9.03
CA ALA A 120 -11.28 6.04 -9.44
C ALA A 120 -12.41 7.08 -9.26
N LEU A 121 -12.24 8.05 -8.35
CA LEU A 121 -13.22 9.11 -8.08
C LEU A 121 -12.90 10.37 -8.90
N ASN A 122 -13.93 11.01 -9.45
CA ASN A 122 -13.79 12.31 -10.10
C ASN A 122 -13.52 13.40 -9.05
N PRO A 123 -12.33 14.04 -9.02
CA PRO A 123 -11.92 14.95 -7.95
C PRO A 123 -12.73 16.25 -7.89
N ILE A 124 -13.32 16.67 -9.01
CA ILE A 124 -14.11 17.93 -9.12
C ILE A 124 -15.62 17.69 -8.98
N ARG A 125 -16.05 16.45 -8.69
CA ARG A 125 -17.47 16.09 -8.57
C ARG A 125 -17.77 15.59 -7.16
N LYS A 126 -18.88 16.04 -6.59
CA LYS A 126 -19.34 15.63 -5.25
C LYS A 126 -19.62 14.14 -5.20
N ILE A 127 -19.34 13.51 -4.06
CA ILE A 127 -19.46 12.06 -3.84
C ILE A 127 -20.87 11.55 -4.15
N GLY A 128 -21.90 12.19 -3.60
CA GLY A 128 -23.28 11.78 -3.83
C GLY A 128 -23.68 11.80 -5.31
N ARG A 129 -23.23 12.81 -6.06
CA ARG A 129 -23.50 12.90 -7.49
C ARG A 129 -22.87 11.79 -8.30
N GLN A 130 -21.70 11.30 -7.90
CA GLN A 130 -21.06 10.17 -8.57
C GLN A 130 -21.83 8.86 -8.35
N ILE A 131 -22.40 8.68 -7.15
CA ILE A 131 -23.26 7.53 -6.85
C ILE A 131 -24.59 7.63 -7.61
N GLU A 132 -25.20 8.83 -7.66
CA GLU A 132 -26.43 9.06 -8.43
C GLU A 132 -26.26 8.71 -9.91
N ASP A 133 -25.12 9.08 -10.53
CA ASP A 133 -24.86 8.77 -11.94
C ASP A 133 -24.93 7.26 -12.20
N VAL A 134 -24.31 6.45 -11.34
CA VAL A 134 -24.35 4.98 -11.46
C VAL A 134 -25.76 4.45 -11.28
N LEU A 135 -26.49 4.95 -10.28
CA LEU A 135 -27.87 4.53 -10.00
C LEU A 135 -28.81 4.90 -11.16
N LEU A 136 -28.71 6.10 -11.71
CA LEU A 136 -29.52 6.54 -12.85
C LEU A 136 -29.21 5.76 -14.12
N GLN A 137 -27.93 5.48 -14.37
CA GLN A 137 -27.50 4.78 -15.59
C GLN A 137 -27.87 3.31 -15.59
N HIS A 138 -27.69 2.61 -14.46
CA HIS A 138 -27.73 1.15 -14.40
C HIS A 138 -28.86 0.58 -13.53
N ALA A 139 -29.21 1.20 -12.40
CA ALA A 139 -30.18 0.64 -11.45
C ALA A 139 -31.62 1.06 -11.74
N GLN A 140 -31.89 1.91 -12.76
CA GLN A 140 -33.22 2.40 -13.14
C GLN A 140 -34.02 3.00 -11.94
N VAL A 141 -33.32 3.72 -11.08
CA VAL A 141 -33.92 4.42 -9.95
C VAL A 141 -34.64 5.68 -10.45
N ASP A 142 -35.81 5.97 -9.88
CA ASP A 142 -36.53 7.22 -10.16
C ASP A 142 -35.67 8.42 -9.76
N SER A 143 -35.60 9.43 -10.64
CA SER A 143 -34.82 10.65 -10.40
C SER A 143 -35.22 11.40 -9.13
N GLY A 144 -36.47 11.26 -8.67
CA GLY A 144 -36.95 11.84 -7.43
C GLY A 144 -36.43 11.15 -6.17
N LEU A 145 -35.98 9.89 -6.26
CA LEU A 145 -35.51 9.07 -5.12
C LEU A 145 -33.99 8.80 -5.15
N VAL A 146 -33.31 9.24 -6.21
CA VAL A 146 -31.90 8.86 -6.42
C VAL A 146 -30.96 9.41 -5.36
N SER A 147 -31.21 10.60 -4.83
CA SER A 147 -30.39 11.21 -3.76
C SER A 147 -30.51 10.47 -2.43
N GLU A 148 -31.73 10.07 -2.03
CA GLU A 148 -31.93 9.27 -0.83
C GLU A 148 -31.29 7.89 -0.99
N LYS A 149 -31.38 7.29 -2.18
CA LYS A 149 -30.73 6.00 -2.47
C LYS A 149 -29.21 6.11 -2.43
N ALA A 150 -28.65 7.22 -2.91
CA ALA A 150 -27.20 7.47 -2.82
C ALA A 150 -26.74 7.64 -1.36
N ILE A 151 -27.55 8.28 -0.51
CA ILE A 151 -27.29 8.41 0.93
C ILE A 151 -27.36 7.03 1.61
N GLU A 152 -28.38 6.21 1.30
CA GLU A 152 -28.51 4.84 1.77
C GLU A 152 -27.28 3.99 1.41
N MET A 153 -26.73 4.17 0.20
CA MET A 153 -25.49 3.48 -0.21
C MET A 153 -24.29 3.90 0.65
N LEU A 154 -24.18 5.19 1.01
CA LEU A 154 -23.14 5.67 1.92
C LEU A 154 -23.30 5.11 3.34
N GLU A 155 -24.54 4.90 3.80
CA GLU A 155 -24.84 4.25 5.08
C GLU A 155 -24.43 2.77 5.07
N HIS A 156 -24.77 2.03 4.01
CA HIS A 156 -24.39 0.63 3.85
C HIS A 156 -22.87 0.40 3.92
N VAL A 157 -22.09 1.33 3.38
CA VAL A 157 -20.62 1.26 3.49
C VAL A 157 -20.07 1.91 4.76
N ARG A 158 -20.93 2.15 5.75
CA ARG A 158 -20.57 2.66 7.09
C ARG A 158 -19.79 3.99 7.04
N ILE A 159 -20.17 4.90 6.15
CA ILE A 159 -19.64 6.27 6.13
C ILE A 159 -20.32 7.09 7.23
N ALA A 160 -19.53 7.67 8.14
CA ALA A 160 -20.03 8.55 9.18
C ALA A 160 -20.63 9.83 8.57
N ARG A 161 -21.81 10.28 9.09
CA ARG A 161 -22.54 11.46 8.62
C ARG A 161 -22.82 11.43 7.10
N PRO A 162 -23.51 10.40 6.57
CA PRO A 162 -23.66 10.16 5.13
C PRO A 162 -24.31 11.33 4.40
N ARG A 163 -25.30 12.01 5.00
CA ARG A 163 -25.96 13.21 4.42
C ARG A 163 -24.99 14.39 4.23
N GLU A 164 -24.07 14.60 5.17
CA GLU A 164 -23.03 15.63 5.05
C GLU A 164 -22.00 15.23 3.98
N ARG A 165 -21.52 13.97 4.03
CA ARG A 165 -20.51 13.44 3.10
C ARG A 165 -21.03 13.28 1.67
N TYR A 166 -22.31 13.15 1.46
CA TYR A 166 -22.93 13.20 0.14
C TYR A 166 -22.56 14.49 -0.64
N HIS A 167 -22.42 15.61 0.07
CA HIS A 167 -22.04 16.91 -0.51
C HIS A 167 -20.52 17.14 -0.58
N ALA A 168 -19.72 16.27 0.01
CA ALA A 168 -18.25 16.38 0.04
C ALA A 168 -17.62 16.03 -1.30
N TYR A 169 -16.42 16.53 -1.52
CA TYR A 169 -15.53 16.15 -2.63
C TYR A 169 -14.54 15.08 -2.18
N PRO A 170 -13.96 14.28 -3.12
CA PRO A 170 -13.00 13.23 -2.78
C PRO A 170 -11.80 13.70 -1.94
N PHE A 171 -11.29 14.90 -2.18
CA PHE A 171 -10.14 15.46 -1.45
C PHE A 171 -10.45 15.83 0.02
N GLU A 172 -11.73 15.92 0.39
CA GLU A 172 -12.19 16.18 1.75
C GLU A 172 -12.33 14.89 2.57
N LEU A 173 -12.09 13.71 1.95
CA LEU A 173 -12.22 12.39 2.55
C LEU A 173 -10.86 11.76 2.83
N SER A 174 -10.77 10.95 3.88
CA SER A 174 -9.60 10.08 4.11
C SER A 174 -9.51 8.97 3.05
N GLY A 175 -8.33 8.32 2.93
CA GLY A 175 -8.14 7.21 2.00
C GLY A 175 -9.16 6.08 2.20
N GLY A 176 -9.38 5.65 3.45
CA GLY A 176 -10.36 4.62 3.77
C GLY A 176 -11.82 5.04 3.48
N MET A 177 -12.15 6.34 3.66
CA MET A 177 -13.47 6.85 3.26
C MET A 177 -13.62 6.86 1.74
N CYS A 178 -12.61 7.29 0.98
CA CYS A 178 -12.63 7.20 -0.49
C CYS A 178 -12.82 5.76 -0.95
N GLN A 179 -12.13 4.80 -0.32
CA GLN A 179 -12.28 3.38 -0.63
C GLN A 179 -13.71 2.89 -0.40
N ARG A 180 -14.32 3.23 0.73
CA ARG A 180 -15.73 2.90 1.02
C ARG A 180 -16.69 3.50 0.00
N VAL A 181 -16.43 4.71 -0.50
CA VAL A 181 -17.21 5.31 -1.59
C VAL A 181 -17.07 4.52 -2.89
N VAL A 182 -15.86 4.08 -3.24
CA VAL A 182 -15.64 3.24 -4.43
C VAL A 182 -16.36 1.90 -4.29
N ILE A 183 -16.37 1.30 -3.09
CA ILE A 183 -17.18 0.10 -2.80
C ILE A 183 -18.67 0.38 -2.98
N ALA A 184 -19.18 1.53 -2.47
CA ALA A 184 -20.58 1.92 -2.66
C ALA A 184 -20.93 2.04 -4.16
N LEU A 185 -20.06 2.65 -4.96
CA LEU A 185 -20.23 2.74 -6.42
C LEU A 185 -20.25 1.35 -7.07
N ALA A 186 -19.30 0.48 -6.71
CA ALA A 186 -19.20 -0.87 -7.27
C ALA A 186 -20.42 -1.74 -6.93
N LEU A 187 -21.00 -1.57 -5.73
CA LEU A 187 -22.13 -2.37 -5.24
C LEU A 187 -23.50 -1.73 -5.47
N ALA A 188 -23.57 -0.53 -6.05
CA ALA A 188 -24.80 0.23 -6.23
C ALA A 188 -25.89 -0.53 -7.00
N CYS A 189 -25.51 -1.33 -7.99
CA CYS A 189 -26.41 -2.10 -8.85
C CYS A 189 -26.56 -3.57 -8.46
N LYS A 190 -25.96 -4.01 -7.34
CA LYS A 190 -25.97 -5.41 -6.88
C LYS A 190 -25.45 -6.37 -7.96
N PRO A 191 -24.22 -6.25 -8.42
CA PRO A 191 -23.67 -7.08 -9.49
C PRO A 191 -23.59 -8.56 -9.07
N GLN A 192 -23.55 -9.48 -10.04
CA GLN A 192 -23.31 -10.90 -9.79
C GLN A 192 -21.82 -11.18 -9.51
N LEU A 193 -20.92 -10.39 -10.13
CA LEU A 193 -19.46 -10.51 -9.98
C LEU A 193 -18.87 -9.18 -9.56
N LEU A 194 -18.13 -9.19 -8.45
CA LEU A 194 -17.29 -8.09 -8.01
C LEU A 194 -15.82 -8.45 -8.24
N ILE A 195 -15.09 -7.64 -8.99
CA ILE A 195 -13.63 -7.74 -9.12
C ILE A 195 -13.01 -6.65 -8.25
N ALA A 196 -12.21 -7.02 -7.26
CA ALA A 196 -11.51 -6.10 -6.38
C ALA A 196 -10.00 -6.17 -6.65
N ASP A 197 -9.48 -5.16 -7.37
CA ASP A 197 -8.06 -5.07 -7.75
C ASP A 197 -7.30 -4.29 -6.69
N GLU A 198 -6.59 -4.99 -5.83
CA GLU A 198 -5.82 -4.46 -4.69
C GLU A 198 -6.62 -3.43 -3.86
N PRO A 199 -7.80 -3.78 -3.34
CA PRO A 199 -8.74 -2.83 -2.74
C PRO A 199 -8.24 -2.19 -1.45
N THR A 200 -7.12 -2.63 -0.89
CA THR A 200 -6.58 -2.18 0.39
C THR A 200 -5.22 -1.50 0.28
N THR A 201 -4.68 -1.33 -0.93
CA THR A 201 -3.39 -0.69 -1.15
C THR A 201 -3.37 0.73 -0.59
N GLY A 202 -2.33 1.03 0.21
CA GLY A 202 -2.15 2.34 0.86
C GLY A 202 -3.06 2.61 2.06
N LEU A 203 -3.75 1.59 2.58
CA LEU A 203 -4.50 1.64 3.82
C LEU A 203 -3.67 1.03 4.97
N ASP A 204 -3.86 1.57 6.17
CA ASP A 204 -3.34 0.93 7.38
C ASP A 204 -4.12 -0.36 7.72
N VAL A 205 -3.53 -1.23 8.54
CA VAL A 205 -4.00 -2.59 8.81
C VAL A 205 -5.45 -2.61 9.35
N THR A 206 -5.81 -1.69 10.24
CA THR A 206 -7.16 -1.62 10.82
C THR A 206 -8.19 -1.17 9.79
N THR A 207 -7.86 -0.15 8.99
CA THR A 207 -8.70 0.30 7.88
C THR A 207 -8.81 -0.77 6.80
N GLN A 208 -7.71 -1.47 6.48
CA GLN A 208 -7.68 -2.61 5.54
C GLN A 208 -8.64 -3.70 5.98
N LYS A 209 -8.55 -4.15 7.25
CA LYS A 209 -9.48 -5.15 7.81
C LYS A 209 -10.93 -4.68 7.72
N ALA A 210 -11.23 -3.47 8.17
CA ALA A 210 -12.58 -2.92 8.16
C ALA A 210 -13.19 -2.79 6.76
N VAL A 211 -12.36 -2.49 5.74
CA VAL A 211 -12.77 -2.42 4.32
C VAL A 211 -13.00 -3.82 3.75
N MET A 212 -12.16 -4.79 4.07
CA MET A 212 -12.31 -6.17 3.60
C MET A 212 -13.49 -6.86 4.25
N ASP A 213 -13.64 -6.76 5.58
CA ASP A 213 -14.80 -7.30 6.30
C ASP A 213 -16.11 -6.75 5.70
N LEU A 214 -16.19 -5.43 5.52
CA LEU A 214 -17.35 -4.79 4.89
C LEU A 214 -17.62 -5.32 3.47
N THR A 215 -16.58 -5.44 2.64
CA THR A 215 -16.72 -5.91 1.25
C THR A 215 -17.22 -7.34 1.21
N VAL A 216 -16.64 -8.22 2.03
CA VAL A 216 -17.01 -9.64 2.10
C VAL A 216 -18.40 -9.84 2.71
N ASP A 217 -18.74 -9.10 3.78
CA ASP A 217 -20.09 -9.12 4.37
C ASP A 217 -21.14 -8.78 3.30
N LEU A 218 -20.96 -7.65 2.59
CA LEU A 218 -21.89 -7.20 1.56
C LEU A 218 -21.97 -8.15 0.35
N THR A 219 -20.85 -8.80 -0.03
CA THR A 219 -20.87 -9.79 -1.12
C THR A 219 -21.61 -11.07 -0.71
N ARG A 220 -21.37 -11.56 0.50
CA ARG A 220 -22.05 -12.76 1.04
C ARG A 220 -23.55 -12.54 1.24
N GLU A 221 -23.94 -11.42 1.87
CA GLU A 221 -25.36 -11.07 2.09
C GLU A 221 -26.16 -11.04 0.78
N ARG A 222 -25.52 -10.67 -0.33
CA ARG A 222 -26.15 -10.53 -1.64
C ARG A 222 -25.95 -11.73 -2.56
N GLY A 223 -25.25 -12.77 -2.11
CA GLY A 223 -24.94 -13.97 -2.91
C GLY A 223 -24.09 -13.69 -4.14
N MET A 224 -23.24 -12.67 -4.09
CA MET A 224 -22.34 -12.28 -5.17
C MET A 224 -21.08 -13.14 -5.17
N SER A 225 -20.48 -13.32 -6.34
CA SER A 225 -19.13 -13.87 -6.46
C SER A 225 -18.10 -12.76 -6.43
N MET A 226 -16.89 -13.04 -5.93
CA MET A 226 -15.81 -12.06 -5.82
C MET A 226 -14.51 -12.61 -6.40
N ILE A 227 -13.81 -11.77 -7.17
CA ILE A 227 -12.39 -11.97 -7.50
C ILE A 227 -11.59 -10.92 -6.74
N LEU A 228 -10.74 -11.36 -5.82
CA LEU A 228 -9.81 -10.52 -5.08
C LEU A 228 -8.42 -10.61 -5.71
N ILE A 229 -7.92 -9.53 -6.26
CA ILE A 229 -6.54 -9.43 -6.72
C ILE A 229 -5.72 -8.80 -5.61
N THR A 230 -4.66 -9.46 -5.20
CA THR A 230 -3.76 -8.97 -4.15
C THR A 230 -2.37 -9.59 -4.28
N HIS A 231 -1.38 -8.92 -3.72
CA HIS A 231 -0.06 -9.49 -3.49
C HIS A 231 0.09 -10.05 -2.07
N ASP A 232 -0.89 -9.81 -1.19
CA ASP A 232 -0.92 -10.29 0.19
C ASP A 232 -1.61 -11.67 0.27
N LEU A 233 -0.81 -12.71 0.50
CA LEU A 233 -1.29 -14.08 0.66
C LEU A 233 -2.13 -14.26 1.93
N GLY A 234 -1.80 -13.57 3.02
CA GLY A 234 -2.57 -13.61 4.26
C GLY A 234 -3.99 -13.10 4.06
N LEU A 235 -4.12 -11.98 3.34
CA LEU A 235 -5.41 -11.42 2.96
C LEU A 235 -6.21 -12.39 2.07
N ALA A 236 -5.55 -12.98 1.05
CA ALA A 236 -6.18 -13.96 0.17
C ALA A 236 -6.73 -15.17 0.94
N ALA A 237 -5.97 -15.67 1.92
CA ALA A 237 -6.37 -16.81 2.73
C ALA A 237 -7.49 -16.50 3.72
N ALA A 238 -7.49 -15.29 4.29
CA ALA A 238 -8.51 -14.90 5.26
C ALA A 238 -9.90 -14.69 4.63
N TYR A 239 -9.96 -14.31 3.35
CA TYR A 239 -11.19 -13.84 2.73
C TYR A 239 -11.67 -14.62 1.51
N CYS A 240 -10.86 -15.52 0.95
CA CYS A 240 -11.19 -16.25 -0.27
C CYS A 240 -11.23 -17.78 -0.06
N ASP A 241 -12.11 -18.44 -0.79
CA ASP A 241 -12.27 -19.90 -0.74
C ASP A 241 -11.14 -20.60 -1.49
N ARG A 242 -10.72 -20.03 -2.64
CA ARG A 242 -9.74 -20.61 -3.54
C ARG A 242 -8.75 -19.54 -4.01
N ILE A 243 -7.52 -19.95 -4.25
CA ILE A 243 -6.42 -19.07 -4.67
C ILE A 243 -5.85 -19.56 -5.99
N VAL A 244 -5.67 -18.63 -6.92
CA VAL A 244 -4.93 -18.78 -8.17
C VAL A 244 -3.62 -18.01 -8.04
N VAL A 245 -2.50 -18.70 -8.19
CA VAL A 245 -1.16 -18.10 -8.14
C VAL A 245 -0.67 -17.85 -9.56
N MET A 246 -0.28 -16.60 -9.85
CA MET A 246 0.23 -16.19 -11.16
C MET A 246 1.72 -15.80 -11.10
N GLU A 247 2.49 -16.28 -12.04
CA GLU A 247 3.90 -15.91 -12.28
C GLU A 247 4.13 -15.61 -13.76
N LYS A 248 4.66 -14.42 -14.09
CA LYS A 248 5.07 -14.03 -15.46
C LYS A 248 4.01 -14.30 -16.53
N GLY A 249 2.75 -14.02 -16.23
CA GLY A 249 1.64 -14.18 -17.16
C GLY A 249 1.00 -15.58 -17.19
N HIS A 250 1.49 -16.54 -16.40
CA HIS A 250 0.94 -17.89 -16.33
C HIS A 250 0.29 -18.16 -14.98
N VAL A 251 -0.76 -18.98 -14.97
CA VAL A 251 -1.27 -19.61 -13.76
C VAL A 251 -0.37 -20.79 -13.43
N VAL A 252 0.28 -20.76 -12.27
CA VAL A 252 1.24 -21.80 -11.85
C VAL A 252 0.66 -22.76 -10.81
N GLU A 253 -0.33 -22.33 -10.04
CA GLU A 253 -1.02 -23.16 -9.05
C GLU A 253 -2.42 -22.64 -8.81
N THR A 254 -3.38 -23.55 -8.65
CA THR A 254 -4.77 -23.25 -8.23
C THR A 254 -5.20 -24.28 -7.20
N ALA A 255 -5.60 -23.84 -6.01
CA ALA A 255 -6.08 -24.72 -4.96
C ALA A 255 -6.95 -23.96 -3.95
N GLN A 256 -7.62 -24.70 -3.06
CA GLN A 256 -8.28 -24.16 -1.88
C GLN A 256 -7.28 -23.35 -1.05
N ALA A 257 -7.72 -22.23 -0.46
CA ALA A 257 -6.87 -21.34 0.29
C ALA A 257 -6.06 -22.07 1.37
N GLU A 258 -6.70 -22.93 2.15
CA GLU A 258 -6.03 -23.73 3.18
C GLU A 258 -4.90 -24.61 2.64
N ARG A 259 -5.10 -25.24 1.46
CA ARG A 259 -4.08 -26.10 0.83
C ARG A 259 -2.86 -25.31 0.37
N ILE A 260 -3.06 -24.11 -0.19
CA ILE A 260 -1.95 -23.23 -0.62
C ILE A 260 -1.03 -22.92 0.57
N PHE A 261 -1.59 -22.73 1.78
CA PHE A 261 -0.81 -22.43 2.98
C PHE A 261 -0.14 -23.66 3.59
N LYS A 262 -0.84 -24.80 3.66
CA LYS A 262 -0.33 -26.02 4.32
C LYS A 262 0.63 -26.82 3.46
N ALA A 263 0.36 -26.90 2.15
CA ALA A 263 1.12 -27.75 1.23
C ALA A 263 1.18 -27.19 -0.20
N PRO A 264 1.88 -26.05 -0.40
CA PRO A 264 2.04 -25.48 -1.74
C PRO A 264 2.83 -26.43 -2.65
N SER A 265 2.29 -26.72 -3.82
CA SER A 265 2.88 -27.69 -4.75
C SER A 265 3.91 -27.05 -5.69
N HIS A 266 3.66 -25.81 -6.12
CA HIS A 266 4.55 -25.15 -7.07
C HIS A 266 5.72 -24.44 -6.37
N ARG A 267 6.91 -24.46 -6.99
CA ARG A 267 8.14 -23.83 -6.48
C ARG A 267 7.94 -22.33 -6.18
N TYR A 268 7.26 -21.63 -7.08
CA TYR A 268 7.02 -20.19 -6.94
C TYR A 268 6.09 -19.89 -5.77
N THR A 269 5.02 -20.69 -5.59
CA THR A 269 4.12 -20.54 -4.42
C THR A 269 4.89 -20.72 -3.11
N ARG A 270 5.77 -21.74 -3.03
CA ARG A 270 6.65 -21.92 -1.86
C ARG A 270 7.56 -20.73 -1.62
N LYS A 271 8.11 -20.14 -2.68
CA LYS A 271 8.94 -18.92 -2.59
C LYS A 271 8.14 -17.74 -2.01
N LEU A 272 6.93 -17.49 -2.52
CA LEU A 272 6.05 -16.42 -2.02
C LEU A 272 5.68 -16.64 -0.55
N MET A 273 5.28 -17.87 -0.20
CA MET A 273 4.94 -18.24 1.17
C MET A 273 6.10 -18.03 2.15
N ARG A 274 7.32 -18.39 1.73
CA ARG A 274 8.52 -18.21 2.53
C ARG A 274 8.84 -16.73 2.73
N ALA A 275 8.71 -15.91 1.70
CA ALA A 275 9.00 -14.48 1.74
C ALA A 275 7.99 -13.66 2.57
N THR A 276 6.81 -14.24 2.91
CA THR A 276 5.77 -13.55 3.67
C THR A 276 6.13 -13.45 5.15
N PRO A 277 6.25 -12.23 5.72
CA PRO A 277 6.48 -12.03 7.14
C PRO A 277 5.33 -12.60 7.98
N ARG A 278 5.65 -13.42 8.99
CA ARG A 278 4.67 -14.05 9.89
C ARG A 278 5.28 -14.34 11.26
N PRO A 279 4.46 -14.53 12.30
CA PRO A 279 4.97 -14.93 13.61
C PRO A 279 5.78 -16.23 13.53
N GLY A 280 6.87 -16.30 14.28
CA GLY A 280 7.72 -17.49 14.41
C GLY A 280 8.76 -17.68 13.31
N VAL A 281 8.86 -16.77 12.31
CA VAL A 281 9.95 -16.77 11.35
C VAL A 281 10.98 -15.70 11.69
N THR A 282 12.24 -15.95 11.34
CA THR A 282 13.32 -14.96 11.43
C THR A 282 13.48 -14.21 10.10
N LEU A 283 14.18 -13.08 10.14
CA LEU A 283 14.44 -12.29 8.94
C LEU A 283 15.17 -13.11 7.85
N ARG A 284 16.08 -14.00 8.25
CA ARG A 284 16.83 -14.86 7.32
C ARG A 284 15.96 -15.95 6.67
N ASP A 285 14.93 -16.40 7.36
CA ASP A 285 13.99 -17.40 6.84
C ASP A 285 13.18 -16.88 5.65
N LEU A 286 13.05 -15.57 5.49
CA LEU A 286 12.35 -14.97 4.34
C LEU A 286 13.13 -15.10 3.02
N LEU A 287 14.45 -15.33 3.08
CA LEU A 287 15.28 -15.50 1.89
C LEU A 287 15.12 -16.89 1.28
N PRO A 288 15.39 -17.06 -0.04
CA PRO A 288 15.57 -18.37 -0.64
C PRO A 288 16.62 -19.19 0.12
N GLU A 289 16.47 -20.53 0.16
CA GLU A 289 17.34 -21.41 0.98
C GLU A 289 18.83 -21.26 0.70
N GLU A 290 19.19 -21.06 -0.56
CA GLU A 290 20.59 -20.89 -0.98
C GLU A 290 21.16 -19.57 -0.46
N GLU A 291 20.37 -18.49 -0.50
CA GLU A 291 20.77 -17.18 0.00
C GLU A 291 20.76 -17.13 1.54
N ALA A 292 19.81 -17.80 2.19
CA ALA A 292 19.73 -17.88 3.63
C ALA A 292 20.95 -18.59 4.26
N LYS A 293 21.47 -19.64 3.60
CA LYS A 293 22.67 -20.38 4.04
C LYS A 293 23.95 -19.55 3.93
N SER A 294 24.01 -18.61 2.98
CA SER A 294 25.16 -17.73 2.76
C SER A 294 25.08 -16.41 3.53
N ALA A 295 23.92 -16.10 4.13
CA ALA A 295 23.70 -14.88 4.87
C ALA A 295 24.47 -14.87 6.19
N ARG A 296 25.00 -13.70 6.59
CA ARG A 296 25.68 -13.53 7.88
C ARG A 296 24.68 -13.74 9.03
N PRO A 297 25.12 -14.35 10.16
CA PRO A 297 24.31 -14.38 11.37
C PRO A 297 23.94 -12.96 11.80
N ILE A 298 22.74 -12.77 12.31
CA ILE A 298 22.30 -11.48 12.86
C ILE A 298 23.06 -11.25 14.15
N GLY A 299 23.85 -10.17 14.21
CA GLY A 299 24.54 -9.77 15.44
C GLY A 299 23.53 -9.18 16.43
N HIS A 300 23.40 -9.77 17.61
CA HIS A 300 22.72 -9.12 18.73
C HIS A 300 23.70 -8.13 19.37
N THR A 301 23.48 -6.83 19.18
CA THR A 301 24.18 -5.81 19.95
C THR A 301 23.48 -5.65 21.29
N ASP A 302 24.19 -6.02 22.38
CA ASP A 302 23.79 -5.65 23.75
C ASP A 302 23.87 -4.13 23.90
N SER A 303 22.83 -3.41 23.47
CA SER A 303 22.81 -1.95 23.40
C SER A 303 22.44 -1.25 24.72
N HIS A 304 22.25 -2.00 25.83
CA HIS A 304 21.67 -1.45 27.05
C HIS A 304 22.57 -0.54 27.90
N ALA A 305 23.86 -0.36 27.58
CA ALA A 305 24.80 0.42 28.38
C ALA A 305 25.34 1.71 27.75
N ALA A 306 25.07 1.98 26.48
CA ALA A 306 25.58 3.16 25.80
C ALA A 306 24.63 4.36 25.91
N LYS A 307 25.20 5.60 25.96
CA LYS A 307 24.42 6.84 25.88
C LYS A 307 23.51 6.80 24.65
N PRO A 308 22.22 7.21 24.78
CA PRO A 308 21.30 7.21 23.63
C PRO A 308 21.82 8.15 22.54
N LEU A 309 21.68 7.72 21.28
CA LEU A 309 22.05 8.53 20.11
C LEU A 309 21.03 9.65 19.85
N LEU A 310 19.74 9.32 19.97
CA LEU A 310 18.63 10.24 19.83
C LEU A 310 17.79 10.23 21.11
N VAL A 311 17.47 11.42 21.63
CA VAL A 311 16.52 11.61 22.73
C VAL A 311 15.48 12.63 22.31
N VAL A 312 14.23 12.25 22.36
CA VAL A 312 13.07 13.10 22.07
C VAL A 312 12.27 13.24 23.36
N GLU A 313 12.00 14.49 23.79
CA GLU A 313 11.27 14.75 25.04
C GLU A 313 10.12 15.71 24.79
N LYS A 314 8.91 15.31 25.19
CA LYS A 314 7.66 16.08 25.13
C LYS A 314 7.48 16.81 23.79
N LEU A 315 7.78 16.13 22.69
CA LEU A 315 7.73 16.69 21.35
C LEU A 315 6.30 16.98 20.93
N VAL A 316 6.04 18.22 20.47
CA VAL A 316 4.73 18.68 20.02
C VAL A 316 4.83 19.29 18.63
N LYS A 317 3.86 18.97 17.79
CA LYS A 317 3.62 19.64 16.51
C LYS A 317 2.16 19.99 16.35
N GLU A 318 1.91 21.29 16.24
CA GLU A 318 0.59 21.86 15.96
C GLU A 318 0.54 22.41 14.53
N TYR A 319 -0.61 22.25 13.91
CA TYR A 319 -0.95 22.90 12.63
C TYR A 319 -2.22 23.73 12.83
N PRO A 320 -2.26 24.95 12.26
CA PRO A 320 -3.47 25.75 12.29
C PRO A 320 -4.61 25.01 11.56
N ARG A 321 -5.75 24.85 12.19
CA ARG A 321 -6.94 24.35 11.50
C ARG A 321 -7.40 25.43 10.51
N ASN A 322 -7.16 25.22 9.22
CA ASN A 322 -7.77 26.04 8.19
C ASN A 322 -9.26 25.69 8.15
N ASP A 323 -10.10 26.53 8.76
CA ASP A 323 -11.51 26.53 8.46
C ASP A 323 -11.67 26.75 6.95
N ALA A 324 -12.45 25.88 6.30
CA ALA A 324 -12.78 25.94 4.87
C ALA A 324 -13.63 27.18 4.49
N ARG A 325 -13.63 28.22 5.31
CA ARG A 325 -14.22 29.53 5.00
C ARG A 325 -13.31 30.22 4.00
N GLY A 326 -13.84 30.44 2.80
CA GLY A 326 -13.12 31.01 1.67
C GLY A 326 -12.36 32.29 2.05
N THR A 327 -11.26 32.56 1.35
CA THR A 327 -10.35 33.68 1.56
C THR A 327 -11.06 35.04 1.65
N LEU A 328 -12.20 35.21 1.01
CA LEU A 328 -13.05 36.40 1.05
C LEU A 328 -13.75 36.61 2.40
N THR A 329 -14.15 35.53 3.11
CA THR A 329 -14.76 35.65 4.44
C THR A 329 -13.74 35.98 5.52
N LYS A 330 -12.45 35.66 5.31
CA LYS A 330 -11.35 36.06 6.21
C LYS A 330 -11.02 37.57 6.13
N LEU A 331 -11.28 38.20 4.97
CA LEU A 331 -11.00 39.63 4.76
C LEU A 331 -12.13 40.57 5.24
N PHE A 332 -13.38 40.12 5.22
CA PHE A 332 -14.53 40.97 5.45
C PHE A 332 -15.56 40.44 6.47
N GLY A 333 -15.34 39.25 7.07
CA GLY A 333 -16.23 38.65 8.06
C GLY A 333 -15.86 39.02 9.50
N PRO A 334 -16.84 39.02 10.45
CA PRO A 334 -16.55 39.20 11.87
C PRO A 334 -15.60 38.11 12.37
N ARG A 335 -14.63 38.50 13.22
CA ARG A 335 -13.72 37.57 13.88
C ARG A 335 -14.53 36.55 14.67
N PRO A 336 -14.30 35.23 14.53
CA PRO A 336 -14.96 34.21 15.34
C PRO A 336 -14.66 34.47 16.82
N ALA A 337 -15.67 34.34 17.67
CA ALA A 337 -15.53 34.53 19.13
C ALA A 337 -14.69 33.46 19.82
N VAL A 338 -14.35 32.37 19.13
CA VAL A 338 -13.45 31.29 19.60
C VAL A 338 -12.39 31.10 18.54
N GLU A 339 -11.11 31.23 18.90
CA GLU A 339 -10.01 30.85 18.02
C GLU A 339 -10.12 29.36 17.71
N PRO A 340 -9.99 28.95 16.43
CA PRO A 340 -10.03 27.54 16.08
C PRO A 340 -8.88 26.82 16.79
N GLU A 341 -9.21 25.79 17.58
CA GLU A 341 -8.21 24.93 18.22
C GLU A 341 -7.25 24.39 17.16
N ASN A 342 -5.94 24.56 17.40
CA ASN A 342 -4.91 24.00 16.53
C ASN A 342 -5.00 22.47 16.53
N PHE A 343 -4.81 21.87 15.36
CA PHE A 343 -4.71 20.42 15.26
C PHE A 343 -3.32 19.95 15.72
N ARG A 344 -3.28 19.15 16.78
CA ARG A 344 -2.04 18.52 17.28
C ARG A 344 -1.78 17.23 16.52
N ALA A 345 -0.84 17.27 15.58
CA ALA A 345 -0.41 16.09 14.84
C ALA A 345 0.54 15.20 15.67
N VAL A 346 1.29 15.81 16.60
CA VAL A 346 2.13 15.14 17.60
C VAL A 346 1.91 15.88 18.92
N ASP A 347 1.63 15.15 19.99
CA ASP A 347 1.20 15.68 21.28
C ASP A 347 2.00 15.10 22.44
N GLY A 348 3.13 15.74 22.74
CA GLY A 348 3.93 15.48 23.95
C GLY A 348 4.66 14.14 23.96
N ILE A 349 5.07 13.58 22.82
CA ILE A 349 5.75 12.28 22.78
C ILE A 349 7.19 12.34 23.30
N SER A 350 7.61 11.24 23.97
CA SER A 350 8.97 11.09 24.46
C SER A 350 9.48 9.67 24.18
N PHE A 351 10.67 9.56 23.57
CA PHE A 351 11.32 8.30 23.26
C PHE A 351 12.82 8.47 23.02
N THR A 352 13.54 7.35 22.97
CA THR A 352 14.99 7.33 22.72
C THR A 352 15.32 6.32 21.62
N VAL A 353 16.46 6.52 20.95
CA VAL A 353 17.10 5.54 20.07
C VAL A 353 18.55 5.38 20.51
N GLY A 354 18.96 4.16 20.84
CA GLY A 354 20.33 3.80 21.18
C GLY A 354 21.24 3.71 19.96
N ARG A 355 22.57 3.66 20.19
CA ARG A 355 23.52 3.40 19.10
C ARG A 355 23.44 1.94 18.66
N GLY A 356 23.35 1.73 17.34
CA GLY A 356 23.17 0.41 16.73
C GLY A 356 21.78 -0.20 16.97
N GLU A 357 20.86 0.52 17.61
CA GLU A 357 19.50 0.08 17.88
C GLU A 357 18.57 0.35 16.70
N SER A 358 17.62 -0.56 16.46
CA SER A 358 16.49 -0.38 15.57
C SER A 358 15.21 -0.17 16.38
N VAL A 359 14.61 1.02 16.30
CA VAL A 359 13.35 1.36 16.98
C VAL A 359 12.23 1.48 15.96
N GLY A 360 11.19 0.66 16.10
CA GLY A 360 9.99 0.69 15.28
C GLY A 360 9.01 1.77 15.77
N LEU A 361 8.47 2.57 14.86
CA LEU A 361 7.42 3.54 15.12
C LEU A 361 6.18 3.13 14.34
N VAL A 362 5.14 2.63 15.02
CA VAL A 362 3.96 2.01 14.43
C VAL A 362 2.65 2.69 14.82
N GLY A 363 1.59 2.46 14.07
CA GLY A 363 0.25 2.99 14.31
C GLY A 363 -0.50 3.24 13.01
N GLU A 364 -1.76 3.64 13.09
CA GLU A 364 -2.61 3.93 11.94
C GLU A 364 -2.13 5.11 11.11
N SER A 365 -2.65 5.22 9.88
CA SER A 365 -2.38 6.37 9.01
C SER A 365 -2.88 7.67 9.66
N GLY A 366 -2.03 8.71 9.65
CA GLY A 366 -2.37 10.00 10.26
C GLY A 366 -2.16 10.10 11.78
N CYS A 367 -1.64 9.08 12.47
CA CYS A 367 -1.36 9.15 13.92
C CYS A 367 -0.11 9.98 14.29
N GLY A 368 0.62 10.56 13.32
CA GLY A 368 1.76 11.44 13.57
C GLY A 368 3.14 10.87 13.28
N LYS A 369 3.28 9.63 12.82
CA LYS A 369 4.59 8.96 12.54
C LYS A 369 5.48 9.76 11.59
N SER A 370 5.01 10.04 10.38
CA SER A 370 5.80 10.79 9.38
C SER A 370 6.07 12.23 9.82
N THR A 371 5.15 12.86 10.58
CA THR A 371 5.39 14.17 11.18
C THR A 371 6.54 14.11 12.20
N THR A 372 6.57 13.06 13.04
CA THR A 372 7.66 12.81 13.99
C THR A 372 8.98 12.62 13.25
N SER A 373 9.00 11.78 12.22
CA SER A 373 10.18 11.56 11.36
C SER A 373 10.70 12.84 10.73
N MET A 374 9.80 13.67 10.19
CA MET A 374 10.18 14.96 9.59
C MET A 374 10.75 15.96 10.60
N MET A 375 10.25 15.97 11.86
CA MET A 375 10.79 16.80 12.93
C MET A 375 12.18 16.33 13.37
N VAL A 376 12.37 15.01 13.57
CA VAL A 376 13.67 14.42 13.92
C VAL A 376 14.69 14.68 12.81
N MET A 377 14.27 14.57 11.55
CA MET A 377 15.07 14.87 10.37
C MET A 377 15.35 16.38 10.19
N ARG A 378 14.70 17.24 10.98
CA ARG A 378 14.73 18.71 10.85
C ARG A 378 14.32 19.19 9.44
N LEU A 379 13.33 18.53 8.86
CA LEU A 379 12.65 19.02 7.62
C LEU A 379 11.55 20.02 7.95
N ILE A 380 10.95 19.90 9.13
CA ILE A 380 9.98 20.85 9.70
C ILE A 380 10.37 21.22 11.13
N ASP A 381 9.97 22.41 11.57
CA ASP A 381 10.20 22.85 12.93
C ASP A 381 9.13 22.29 13.89
N LYS A 382 9.58 21.96 15.12
CA LYS A 382 8.69 21.58 16.24
C LYS A 382 7.89 22.79 16.73
N THR A 383 6.77 22.54 17.43
CA THR A 383 6.04 23.57 18.17
C THR A 383 6.57 23.68 19.61
N ALA A 384 6.83 22.54 20.24
CA ALA A 384 7.41 22.45 21.59
C ALA A 384 8.16 21.13 21.78
N GLY A 385 8.86 20.98 22.93
CA GLY A 385 9.65 19.80 23.28
C GLY A 385 11.11 19.92 22.86
N THR A 386 11.90 18.85 23.04
CA THR A 386 13.35 18.80 22.82
C THR A 386 13.71 17.67 21.88
N ILE A 387 14.72 17.87 21.02
CA ILE A 387 15.29 16.82 20.17
C ILE A 387 16.81 16.87 20.32
N MET A 388 17.35 15.97 21.12
CA MET A 388 18.79 15.82 21.34
C MET A 388 19.34 14.74 20.41
N PHE A 389 20.38 15.05 19.67
CA PHE A 389 21.13 14.10 18.87
C PHE A 389 22.59 14.09 19.26
N ASP A 390 23.09 12.95 19.71
CA ASP A 390 24.47 12.76 20.21
C ASP A 390 24.90 13.79 21.27
N GLY A 391 23.95 14.21 22.13
CA GLY A 391 24.19 15.20 23.18
C GLY A 391 24.03 16.67 22.75
N GLU A 392 23.75 16.94 21.48
CA GLU A 392 23.47 18.29 20.97
C GLU A 392 21.97 18.51 20.76
N ASP A 393 21.42 19.64 21.20
CA ASP A 393 20.03 20.01 20.93
C ASP A 393 19.88 20.51 19.49
N ILE A 394 19.45 19.61 18.62
CA ILE A 394 19.14 19.95 17.22
C ILE A 394 17.74 20.58 17.07
N GLY A 395 16.88 20.44 18.08
CA GLY A 395 15.50 20.93 18.08
C GLY A 395 15.42 22.46 18.07
N GLU A 396 16.38 23.16 18.66
CA GLU A 396 16.45 24.62 18.69
C GLU A 396 17.02 25.23 17.39
N ILE A 397 17.67 24.44 16.55
CA ILE A 397 18.23 24.90 15.29
C ILE A 397 17.11 24.98 14.24
N PRO A 398 16.80 26.14 13.63
CA PRO A 398 15.81 26.22 12.57
C PRO A 398 16.07 25.24 11.43
N ALA A 399 15.03 24.59 10.91
CA ALA A 399 15.14 23.54 9.88
C ALA A 399 15.98 23.99 8.66
N ARG A 400 15.78 25.22 8.20
CA ARG A 400 16.56 25.80 7.07
C ARG A 400 18.06 25.89 7.38
N LYS A 401 18.42 26.21 8.62
CA LYS A 401 19.83 26.34 9.04
C LYS A 401 20.46 24.96 9.23
N PHE A 402 19.70 24.00 9.78
CA PHE A 402 20.16 22.62 9.97
C PHE A 402 20.58 21.96 8.65
N ALA A 403 19.92 22.30 7.54
CA ALA A 403 20.19 21.72 6.22
C ALA A 403 21.65 21.91 5.75
N THR A 404 22.37 22.90 6.28
CA THR A 404 23.76 23.23 5.91
C THR A 404 24.80 22.78 6.94
N LEU A 405 24.38 22.28 8.09
CA LEU A 405 25.26 21.88 9.17
C LEU A 405 25.90 20.50 8.94
N PRO A 406 27.10 20.24 9.48
CA PRO A 406 27.74 18.92 9.42
C PRO A 406 26.89 17.80 10.02
N LEU A 407 26.08 18.09 11.06
CA LEU A 407 25.14 17.15 11.68
C LEU A 407 24.14 16.56 10.68
N ARG A 408 23.80 17.28 9.62
CA ARG A 408 22.90 16.82 8.55
C ARG A 408 23.41 15.54 7.87
N LYS A 409 24.73 15.34 7.80
CA LYS A 409 25.36 14.14 7.23
C LYS A 409 25.08 12.91 8.07
N ARG A 410 24.98 13.08 9.41
CA ARG A 410 24.88 12.02 10.39
C ARG A 410 23.45 11.47 10.53
N ILE A 411 22.43 12.23 10.05
CA ILE A 411 21.02 11.81 10.05
C ILE A 411 20.54 11.81 8.60
N GLN A 412 20.12 10.66 8.09
CA GLN A 412 19.62 10.51 6.72
C GLN A 412 18.24 9.82 6.72
N MET A 413 17.54 9.86 5.57
CA MET A 413 16.19 9.33 5.46
C MET A 413 16.01 8.56 4.15
N VAL A 414 15.33 7.42 4.24
CA VAL A 414 14.71 6.72 3.11
C VAL A 414 13.21 7.04 3.17
N PHE A 415 12.68 7.62 2.10
CA PHE A 415 11.29 8.06 2.02
C PHE A 415 10.36 6.91 1.61
N GLN A 416 9.09 7.05 1.91
CA GLN A 416 8.02 6.06 1.73
C GLN A 416 7.91 5.53 0.28
N ASP A 417 7.90 6.39 -0.73
CA ASP A 417 7.85 5.98 -2.13
C ASP A 417 9.19 6.23 -2.81
N PRO A 418 9.91 5.15 -3.20
CA PRO A 418 11.17 5.30 -3.94
C PRO A 418 10.98 6.03 -5.28
N THR A 419 9.80 5.97 -5.91
CA THR A 419 9.53 6.62 -7.19
C THR A 419 9.42 8.12 -7.02
N ASP A 420 8.64 8.58 -6.04
CA ASP A 420 8.43 10.00 -5.76
C ASP A 420 9.67 10.66 -5.12
N SER A 421 10.48 9.87 -4.40
CA SER A 421 11.70 10.37 -3.74
C SER A 421 12.89 10.56 -4.67
N LEU A 422 12.87 9.97 -5.86
CA LEU A 422 13.92 10.08 -6.86
C LEU A 422 13.55 11.13 -7.91
N ASN A 423 14.47 12.07 -8.20
CA ASN A 423 14.25 13.01 -9.29
C ASN A 423 14.21 12.26 -10.63
N PRO A 424 13.11 12.32 -11.40
CA PRO A 424 12.95 11.56 -12.64
C PRO A 424 13.94 11.95 -13.75
N ARG A 425 14.61 13.10 -13.61
CA ARG A 425 15.63 13.61 -14.53
C ARG A 425 17.06 13.21 -14.14
N PHE A 426 17.24 12.54 -13.01
CA PHE A 426 18.54 12.08 -12.53
C PHE A 426 18.71 10.60 -12.83
N THR A 427 19.91 10.21 -13.27
CA THR A 427 20.28 8.79 -13.30
C THR A 427 20.46 8.26 -11.86
N ALA A 428 20.49 6.94 -11.70
CA ALA A 428 20.76 6.33 -10.39
C ALA A 428 22.08 6.81 -9.79
N ALA A 429 23.15 6.87 -10.59
CA ALA A 429 24.45 7.44 -10.16
C ALA A 429 24.29 8.88 -9.66
N ARG A 430 23.58 9.73 -10.39
CA ARG A 430 23.38 11.13 -9.99
C ARG A 430 22.56 11.24 -8.70
N ALA A 431 21.55 10.40 -8.51
CA ALA A 431 20.75 10.38 -7.29
C ALA A 431 21.58 9.97 -6.05
N ILE A 432 22.47 8.97 -6.20
CA ILE A 432 23.40 8.53 -5.15
C ILE A 432 24.48 9.59 -4.89
N ALA A 433 25.00 10.24 -5.93
CA ALA A 433 26.04 11.25 -5.84
C ALA A 433 25.57 12.56 -5.19
N ASP A 434 24.29 12.91 -5.28
CA ASP A 434 23.77 14.22 -4.86
C ASP A 434 24.11 14.58 -3.40
N PRO A 435 23.90 13.72 -2.37
CA PRO A 435 24.33 14.03 -1.01
C PRO A 435 25.85 14.14 -0.87
N ILE A 436 26.64 13.35 -1.60
CA ILE A 436 28.11 13.42 -1.56
C ILE A 436 28.59 14.77 -2.08
N LEU A 437 28.01 15.24 -3.18
CA LEU A 437 28.36 16.49 -3.82
C LEU A 437 27.92 17.74 -3.03
N ARG A 438 26.79 17.64 -2.32
CA ARG A 438 26.20 18.77 -1.59
C ARG A 438 26.73 18.92 -0.17
N LEU A 439 26.89 17.80 0.52
CA LEU A 439 27.22 17.73 1.95
C LEU A 439 28.56 17.07 2.20
N GLY A 440 29.12 16.30 1.26
CA GLY A 440 30.41 15.64 1.36
C GLY A 440 31.57 16.65 1.17
N ASN A 441 32.74 16.28 1.69
CA ASN A 441 33.99 17.00 1.42
C ASN A 441 34.79 16.34 0.28
N GLY A 442 34.13 15.44 -0.51
CA GLY A 442 34.77 14.59 -1.50
C GLY A 442 35.14 15.35 -2.77
N GLU A 443 36.33 15.09 -3.29
CA GLU A 443 36.74 15.54 -4.61
C GLU A 443 35.84 14.92 -5.67
N ARG A 444 35.38 15.71 -6.62
CA ARG A 444 34.50 15.28 -7.71
C ARG A 444 35.07 14.09 -8.51
N ALA A 445 36.38 13.94 -8.53
CA ALA A 445 37.07 12.86 -9.24
C ALA A 445 36.72 11.46 -8.73
N PHE A 446 36.47 11.28 -7.42
CA PHE A 446 36.20 9.97 -6.80
C PHE A 446 34.70 9.67 -6.61
N VAL A 447 33.80 10.59 -7.01
CA VAL A 447 32.35 10.40 -6.80
C VAL A 447 31.81 9.19 -7.57
N ARG A 448 32.28 8.94 -8.80
CA ARG A 448 31.82 7.79 -9.61
C ARG A 448 32.21 6.47 -8.96
N GLU A 449 33.44 6.33 -8.52
CA GLU A 449 33.97 5.14 -7.83
C GLU A 449 33.17 4.87 -6.54
N ARG A 450 32.89 5.95 -5.77
CA ARG A 450 32.07 5.85 -4.56
C ARG A 450 30.63 5.42 -4.88
N CYS A 451 30.02 5.89 -5.97
CA CYS A 451 28.70 5.43 -6.42
C CYS A 451 28.70 3.94 -6.79
N GLU A 452 29.76 3.44 -7.42
CA GLU A 452 29.90 2.03 -7.76
C GLU A 452 30.08 1.15 -6.51
N GLU A 453 30.87 1.61 -5.54
CA GLU A 453 31.02 0.95 -4.24
C GLU A 453 29.67 0.84 -3.53
N LEU A 454 28.92 1.96 -3.43
CA LEU A 454 27.60 2.00 -2.82
C LEU A 454 26.59 1.10 -3.55
N ALA A 455 26.64 1.07 -4.90
CA ALA A 455 25.81 0.18 -5.69
C ALA A 455 26.07 -1.30 -5.34
N ARG A 456 27.35 -1.69 -5.22
CA ARG A 456 27.73 -3.06 -4.81
C ARG A 456 27.27 -3.35 -3.38
N GLN A 457 27.40 -2.40 -2.44
CA GLN A 457 26.95 -2.56 -1.05
C GLN A 457 25.44 -2.83 -0.94
N VAL A 458 24.63 -2.18 -1.78
CA VAL A 458 23.17 -2.41 -1.79
C VAL A 458 22.75 -3.51 -2.77
N GLY A 459 23.69 -4.22 -3.41
CA GLY A 459 23.41 -5.26 -4.39
C GLY A 459 22.72 -4.74 -5.66
N LEU A 460 22.99 -3.48 -6.05
CA LEU A 460 22.54 -2.91 -7.32
C LEU A 460 23.60 -3.17 -8.40
N PRO A 461 23.27 -3.81 -9.53
CA PRO A 461 24.21 -3.96 -10.65
C PRO A 461 24.75 -2.58 -11.10
N VAL A 462 26.06 -2.50 -11.28
CA VAL A 462 26.75 -1.24 -11.61
C VAL A 462 26.28 -0.64 -12.96
N GLU A 463 25.88 -1.51 -13.89
CA GLU A 463 25.36 -1.14 -15.21
C GLU A 463 24.03 -0.36 -15.13
N LEU A 464 23.32 -0.45 -14.00
CA LEU A 464 22.08 0.28 -13.77
C LEU A 464 22.29 1.70 -13.27
N LEU A 465 23.53 2.08 -12.91
CA LEU A 465 23.85 3.42 -12.43
C LEU A 465 23.53 4.52 -13.44
N ASP A 466 23.59 4.22 -14.73
CA ASP A 466 23.29 5.18 -15.80
C ASP A 466 21.82 5.18 -16.24
N ARG A 467 20.96 4.38 -15.57
CA ARG A 467 19.52 4.34 -15.82
C ARG A 467 18.75 5.41 -15.07
N PHE A 468 17.68 5.88 -15.68
CA PHE A 468 16.72 6.78 -15.04
C PHE A 468 15.70 6.00 -14.19
N PRO A 469 15.03 6.63 -13.20
CA PRO A 469 14.07 5.96 -12.33
C PRO A 469 12.96 5.18 -13.06
N HIS A 470 12.45 5.71 -14.17
CA HIS A 470 11.42 5.04 -14.99
C HIS A 470 11.91 3.76 -15.70
N GLN A 471 13.21 3.51 -15.72
CA GLN A 471 13.84 2.31 -16.30
C GLN A 471 14.21 1.26 -15.26
N LEU A 472 13.96 1.54 -13.97
CA LEU A 472 14.29 0.69 -12.83
C LEU A 472 13.01 0.05 -12.26
N SER A 473 13.13 -1.18 -11.77
CA SER A 473 12.06 -1.83 -11.00
C SER A 473 11.89 -1.17 -9.62
N GLY A 474 10.77 -1.44 -8.92
CA GLY A 474 10.52 -0.95 -7.56
C GLY A 474 11.66 -1.27 -6.59
N GLY A 475 12.11 -2.53 -6.57
CA GLY A 475 13.24 -2.96 -5.73
C GLY A 475 14.57 -2.32 -6.10
N GLN A 476 14.82 -2.07 -7.39
CA GLN A 476 16.02 -1.34 -7.83
C GLN A 476 15.98 0.12 -7.39
N LYS A 477 14.82 0.79 -7.49
CA LYS A 477 14.63 2.16 -6.97
C LYS A 477 14.82 2.22 -5.45
N ALA A 478 14.30 1.25 -4.70
CA ALA A 478 14.50 1.15 -3.26
C ALA A 478 16.00 1.05 -2.91
N ARG A 479 16.76 0.20 -3.62
CA ARG A 479 18.21 0.09 -3.44
C ARG A 479 18.96 1.38 -3.78
N VAL A 480 18.55 2.12 -4.82
CA VAL A 480 19.10 3.45 -5.13
C VAL A 480 18.82 4.44 -3.99
N SER A 481 17.61 4.43 -3.41
CA SER A 481 17.24 5.29 -2.29
C SER A 481 18.02 4.94 -1.02
N ILE A 482 18.25 3.65 -0.75
CA ILE A 482 19.09 3.18 0.36
C ILE A 482 20.57 3.59 0.13
N ALA A 483 21.11 3.35 -1.08
CA ALA A 483 22.48 3.77 -1.43
C ALA A 483 22.70 5.28 -1.24
N ARG A 484 21.72 6.09 -1.64
CA ARG A 484 21.71 7.54 -1.41
C ARG A 484 21.75 7.88 0.09
N ALA A 485 20.96 7.17 0.92
CA ALA A 485 20.91 7.43 2.35
C ALA A 485 22.21 7.05 3.08
N ILE A 486 22.86 5.94 2.71
CA ILE A 486 24.12 5.49 3.33
C ILE A 486 25.37 6.17 2.76
N ALA A 487 25.22 7.01 1.72
CA ALA A 487 26.36 7.61 0.99
C ALA A 487 27.34 8.41 1.87
N LEU A 488 26.80 9.04 2.93
CA LEU A 488 27.55 9.86 3.89
C LEU A 488 27.91 9.13 5.19
N LYS A 489 27.67 7.80 5.27
CA LYS A 489 27.89 6.98 6.48
C LYS A 489 27.19 7.58 7.71
N PRO A 490 25.86 7.71 7.72
CA PRO A 490 25.12 8.31 8.82
C PRO A 490 25.15 7.43 10.07
N ASP A 491 24.99 8.04 11.25
CA ASP A 491 24.78 7.31 12.51
C ASP A 491 23.33 6.87 12.68
N LEU A 492 22.38 7.66 12.17
CA LEU A 492 20.94 7.41 12.23
C LEU A 492 20.32 7.45 10.83
N ILE A 493 19.58 6.40 10.47
CA ILE A 493 18.71 6.41 9.29
C ILE A 493 17.26 6.33 9.74
N ILE A 494 16.46 7.26 9.26
CA ILE A 494 15.00 7.21 9.37
C ILE A 494 14.47 6.48 8.13
N LEU A 495 13.79 5.37 8.34
CA LEU A 495 13.21 4.52 7.31
C LEU A 495 11.69 4.69 7.34
N ASP A 496 11.14 5.55 6.48
CA ASP A 496 9.70 5.84 6.45
C ASP A 496 9.03 4.92 5.43
N GLU A 497 8.43 3.85 5.91
CA GLU A 497 7.76 2.80 5.12
C GLU A 497 8.57 2.30 3.90
N PRO A 498 9.85 1.93 4.06
CA PRO A 498 10.78 1.72 2.94
C PRO A 498 10.43 0.55 2.03
N THR A 499 9.49 -0.31 2.43
CA THR A 499 9.08 -1.52 1.73
C THR A 499 7.59 -1.57 1.36
N ALA A 500 6.79 -0.55 1.70
CA ALA A 500 5.33 -0.57 1.52
C ALA A 500 4.87 -0.72 0.06
N ALA A 501 5.68 -0.27 -0.91
CA ALA A 501 5.36 -0.35 -2.34
C ALA A 501 6.08 -1.51 -3.05
N LEU A 502 6.61 -2.49 -2.30
CA LEU A 502 7.39 -3.61 -2.84
C LEU A 502 6.62 -4.93 -2.74
N ASP A 503 6.79 -5.76 -3.74
CA ASP A 503 6.32 -7.15 -3.69
C ASP A 503 7.01 -7.92 -2.56
N VAL A 504 6.33 -8.91 -1.99
CA VAL A 504 6.76 -9.65 -0.80
C VAL A 504 8.17 -10.24 -0.93
N SER A 505 8.53 -10.82 -2.09
CA SER A 505 9.88 -11.36 -2.30
C SER A 505 10.94 -10.27 -2.34
N VAL A 506 10.63 -9.11 -2.93
CA VAL A 506 11.55 -7.96 -2.97
C VAL A 506 11.69 -7.33 -1.60
N GLN A 507 10.59 -7.22 -0.86
CA GLN A 507 10.55 -6.75 0.52
C GLN A 507 11.49 -7.60 1.41
N ALA A 508 11.40 -8.93 1.34
CA ALA A 508 12.27 -9.83 2.09
C ALA A 508 13.76 -9.56 1.84
N VAL A 509 14.15 -9.37 0.59
CA VAL A 509 15.54 -9.06 0.21
C VAL A 509 15.97 -7.68 0.72
N VAL A 510 15.12 -6.66 0.62
CA VAL A 510 15.43 -5.30 1.08
C VAL A 510 15.54 -5.24 2.61
N LEU A 511 14.68 -5.95 3.35
CA LEU A 511 14.77 -6.02 4.82
C LEU A 511 16.07 -6.69 5.27
N ASN A 512 16.47 -7.78 4.63
CA ASN A 512 17.75 -8.44 4.90
C ASN A 512 18.94 -7.54 4.57
N LEU A 513 18.87 -6.79 3.45
CA LEU A 513 19.90 -5.80 3.09
C LEU A 513 20.01 -4.71 4.18
N LEU A 514 18.89 -4.19 4.70
CA LEU A 514 18.90 -3.18 5.76
C LEU A 514 19.55 -3.72 7.03
N GLN A 515 19.30 -4.99 7.41
CA GLN A 515 19.96 -5.63 8.55
C GLN A 515 21.46 -5.76 8.32
N ASP A 516 21.90 -6.24 7.15
CA ASP A 516 23.32 -6.39 6.80
C ASP A 516 24.05 -5.03 6.83
N LEU A 517 23.40 -3.98 6.34
CA LEU A 517 23.96 -2.62 6.39
C LEU A 517 24.04 -2.08 7.81
N LYS A 518 23.03 -2.33 8.66
CA LYS A 518 23.06 -1.97 10.08
C LYS A 518 24.26 -2.60 10.77
N ASP A 519 24.42 -3.92 10.61
CA ASP A 519 25.49 -4.68 11.27
C ASP A 519 26.88 -4.30 10.75
N SER A 520 27.02 -4.06 9.45
CA SER A 520 28.33 -3.77 8.84
C SER A 520 28.78 -2.31 9.02
N LEU A 521 27.85 -1.36 9.10
CA LEU A 521 28.14 0.08 9.19
C LEU A 521 27.90 0.64 10.60
N GLY A 522 27.36 -0.16 11.54
CA GLY A 522 27.08 0.24 12.92
C GLY A 522 26.01 1.33 13.05
N MET A 523 25.05 1.39 12.11
CA MET A 523 24.01 2.40 12.05
C MET A 523 22.85 2.10 13.01
N SER A 524 22.15 3.14 13.43
CA SER A 524 20.89 3.02 14.18
C SER A 524 19.70 3.32 13.26
N TYR A 525 18.55 2.70 13.51
CA TYR A 525 17.35 2.90 12.72
C TYR A 525 16.18 3.45 13.54
N LEU A 526 15.48 4.44 12.99
CA LEU A 526 14.11 4.76 13.33
C LEU A 526 13.22 4.25 12.18
N PHE A 527 12.58 3.11 12.38
CA PHE A 527 11.83 2.39 11.36
C PHE A 527 10.34 2.68 11.49
N VAL A 528 9.78 3.43 10.56
CA VAL A 528 8.34 3.74 10.52
C VAL A 528 7.64 2.73 9.63
N SER A 529 6.61 2.08 10.16
CA SER A 529 5.81 1.12 9.41
C SER A 529 4.40 1.02 9.97
N HIS A 530 3.47 0.58 9.13
CA HIS A 530 2.16 0.10 9.54
C HIS A 530 2.11 -1.45 9.60
N ASP A 531 3.14 -2.15 9.09
CA ASP A 531 3.25 -3.61 9.12
C ASP A 531 4.03 -4.08 10.37
N LEU A 532 3.28 -4.58 11.37
CA LEU A 532 3.85 -5.07 12.62
C LEU A 532 4.69 -6.34 12.47
N ASN A 533 4.42 -7.17 11.45
CA ASN A 533 5.24 -8.36 11.18
C ASN A 533 6.64 -7.97 10.70
N VAL A 534 6.74 -6.92 9.87
CA VAL A 534 8.02 -6.37 9.43
C VAL A 534 8.78 -5.75 10.61
N VAL A 535 8.09 -5.00 11.47
CA VAL A 535 8.69 -4.40 12.68
C VAL A 535 9.23 -5.47 13.61
N ARG A 536 8.51 -6.57 13.81
CA ARG A 536 8.97 -7.73 14.61
C ARG A 536 10.28 -8.30 14.11
N LEU A 537 10.49 -8.31 12.79
CA LEU A 537 11.69 -8.91 12.18
C LEU A 537 12.94 -8.02 12.23
N LEU A 538 12.76 -6.69 12.25
CA LEU A 538 13.86 -5.74 12.07
C LEU A 538 14.15 -4.88 13.30
N CYS A 539 13.17 -4.70 14.22
CA CYS A 539 13.28 -3.74 15.29
C CYS A 539 13.48 -4.40 16.66
N ASP A 540 14.43 -3.87 17.44
CA ASP A 540 14.73 -4.30 18.81
C ASP A 540 13.65 -3.82 19.78
N ARG A 541 13.15 -2.58 19.57
CA ARG A 541 12.06 -1.97 20.36
C ARG A 541 11.00 -1.39 19.43
N VAL A 542 9.78 -1.27 19.95
CA VAL A 542 8.65 -0.69 19.23
C VAL A 542 7.96 0.40 20.06
N ILE A 543 7.51 1.43 19.37
CA ILE A 543 6.71 2.56 19.87
C ILE A 543 5.39 2.55 19.10
N VAL A 544 4.28 2.43 19.83
CA VAL A 544 2.93 2.43 19.25
C VAL A 544 2.31 3.81 19.43
N MET A 545 1.95 4.45 18.33
CA MET A 545 1.33 5.78 18.30
C MET A 545 -0.15 5.72 17.94
N GLN A 546 -0.96 6.49 18.65
CA GLN A 546 -2.37 6.73 18.35
C GLN A 546 -2.66 8.22 18.53
N THR A 547 -3.32 8.84 17.55
CA THR A 547 -3.79 10.26 17.61
C THR A 547 -2.76 11.26 18.15
N GLY A 548 -1.50 11.14 17.70
CA GLY A 548 -0.40 12.03 18.09
C GLY A 548 0.33 11.66 19.38
N GLN A 549 -0.11 10.63 20.11
CA GLN A 549 0.45 10.23 21.39
C GLN A 549 1.05 8.82 21.33
N ILE A 550 2.02 8.54 22.21
CA ILE A 550 2.55 7.18 22.43
C ILE A 550 1.62 6.49 23.42
N VAL A 551 1.03 5.36 23.02
CA VAL A 551 0.14 4.55 23.87
C VAL A 551 0.85 3.37 24.50
N GLU A 552 1.91 2.87 23.87
CA GLU A 552 2.73 1.78 24.38
C GLU A 552 4.13 1.82 23.76
N GLN A 553 5.16 1.46 24.53
CA GLN A 553 6.52 1.28 24.03
C GLN A 553 7.31 0.28 24.87
N GLY A 554 8.21 -0.46 24.23
CA GLY A 554 9.02 -1.46 24.92
C GLY A 554 9.78 -2.38 23.95
N PRO A 555 10.44 -3.43 24.46
CA PRO A 555 11.02 -4.48 23.63
C PRO A 555 9.97 -5.06 22.68
N THR A 556 10.35 -5.25 21.41
CA THR A 556 9.42 -5.66 20.35
C THR A 556 8.67 -6.94 20.70
N ASP A 557 9.38 -7.96 21.18
CA ASP A 557 8.75 -9.23 21.55
C ASP A 557 7.74 -9.07 22.70
N GLN A 558 8.03 -8.22 23.70
CA GLN A 558 7.11 -7.98 24.79
C GLN A 558 5.83 -7.29 24.32
N VAL A 559 5.97 -6.18 23.59
CA VAL A 559 4.81 -5.38 23.13
C VAL A 559 3.95 -6.13 22.12
N LEU A 560 4.56 -6.92 21.21
CA LEU A 560 3.83 -7.63 20.17
C LEU A 560 3.32 -9.02 20.58
N VAL A 561 3.79 -9.60 21.70
CA VAL A 561 3.29 -10.89 22.23
C VAL A 561 2.32 -10.67 23.38
N ALA A 562 2.59 -9.71 24.26
CA ALA A 562 1.80 -9.43 25.46
C ALA A 562 1.44 -7.94 25.58
N PRO A 563 0.69 -7.37 24.62
CA PRO A 563 0.35 -5.94 24.60
C PRO A 563 -0.48 -5.53 25.80
N GLN A 564 -0.10 -4.43 26.44
CA GLN A 564 -0.81 -3.86 27.60
C GLN A 564 -1.92 -2.89 27.14
N ALA A 565 -1.67 -2.10 26.10
CA ALA A 565 -2.65 -1.15 25.59
C ALA A 565 -3.75 -1.86 24.77
N ALA A 566 -5.00 -1.45 24.93
CA ALA A 566 -6.13 -1.97 24.14
C ALA A 566 -5.91 -1.72 22.64
N TYR A 567 -5.45 -0.53 22.28
CA TYR A 567 -5.17 -0.17 20.90
C TYR A 567 -4.11 -1.07 20.23
N THR A 568 -3.05 -1.45 20.96
CA THR A 568 -2.03 -2.38 20.45
C THR A 568 -2.64 -3.76 20.19
N ARG A 569 -3.55 -4.23 21.06
CA ARG A 569 -4.30 -5.48 20.83
C ARG A 569 -5.17 -5.39 19.58
N ASP A 570 -5.87 -4.27 19.40
CA ASP A 570 -6.72 -4.06 18.22
C ASP A 570 -5.89 -4.06 16.92
N LEU A 571 -4.73 -3.40 16.91
CA LEU A 571 -3.80 -3.41 15.79
C LEU A 571 -3.33 -4.84 15.45
N LEU A 572 -2.96 -5.64 16.44
CA LEU A 572 -2.50 -7.02 16.24
C LEU A 572 -3.61 -7.93 15.73
N THR A 573 -4.84 -7.78 16.25
CA THR A 573 -6.00 -8.56 15.78
C THR A 573 -6.48 -8.16 14.39
N ALA A 574 -6.06 -6.99 13.90
CA ALA A 574 -6.38 -6.55 12.55
C ALA A 574 -5.47 -7.16 11.47
N ILE A 575 -4.32 -7.73 11.85
CA ILE A 575 -3.43 -8.41 10.91
C ILE A 575 -4.12 -9.66 10.37
N PRO A 576 -4.25 -9.84 9.05
CA PRO A 576 -4.80 -11.05 8.49
C PRO A 576 -3.90 -12.25 8.82
N HIS A 577 -4.44 -13.22 9.53
CA HIS A 577 -3.74 -14.48 9.78
C HIS A 577 -4.28 -15.54 8.82
N PRO A 578 -3.40 -16.22 8.04
CA PRO A 578 -3.83 -17.39 7.30
C PRO A 578 -4.33 -18.48 8.28
N PRO A 579 -5.30 -19.30 7.90
CA PRO A 579 -5.73 -20.43 8.71
C PRO A 579 -4.52 -21.36 8.94
N LEU A 580 -4.19 -21.59 10.22
CA LEU A 580 -3.10 -22.48 10.66
C LEU A 580 -3.41 -23.94 10.32
#